data_a3ec5eb93b8500b17303b1bc36234d58
#
_entry.id   a3ec5eb93b8500b17303b1bc36234d58
#
_cell.length_a   1.000
_cell.length_b   1.000
_cell.length_c   1.000
_cell.angle_alpha   90.00
_cell.angle_beta   90.00
_cell.angle_gamma   90.00
#
_symmetry.space_group_name_H-M   'P 1'
#
loop_
_entity.id
_entity.type
_entity.pdbx_description
1 polymer ?
#
loop_
_entity_poly.entity_id
_entity_poly.type
_entity_poly.pdbx_seq_one_letter_code
_entity_poly.pdbx_strand_id
1 'polypeptide(L)'
;MMITYTQEELSSIVHAFAFPGTITDWTPHGNGHINDTFLVRSTENGVLRKSILQRMNRTVFHNPTELMQNIAQVTSFLRKKITATGGDPFRETLNLIPTTDDAWFFVDERGEFWRAFLFISDASCYDAVTDPKLFYETGNAFGRFQQMLSDFPSASLFETIPDFHNTPLRYQALLQAAQADPKGRLKNVSDEMAFFLDHADDYGVAERMKASGELPLRVTHNDT
;
A
#
# COMPACT_ATOMS: atom_id res chain seq x y z
N MET A 1 0.31 14.95 9.37
CA MET A 1 0.48 15.25 10.81
C MET A 1 -0.04 14.05 11.57
N MET A 2 0.75 13.46 12.48
CA MET A 2 0.24 12.37 13.34
C MET A 2 -0.86 12.93 14.25
N ILE A 3 -2.04 12.30 14.23
CA ILE A 3 -3.12 12.64 15.14
C ILE A 3 -2.84 11.91 16.46
N THR A 4 -2.86 12.65 17.56
CA THR A 4 -2.69 12.04 18.89
C THR A 4 -4.04 11.53 19.39
N TYR A 5 -4.10 10.25 19.73
CA TYR A 5 -5.23 9.56 20.33
C TYR A 5 -4.99 9.31 21.81
N THR A 6 -6.02 9.43 22.61
CA THR A 6 -6.00 8.99 24.02
C THR A 6 -6.03 7.45 24.08
N GLN A 7 -5.69 6.88 25.22
CA GLN A 7 -5.77 5.43 25.43
C GLN A 7 -7.22 4.92 25.34
N GLU A 8 -8.19 5.72 25.76
CA GLU A 8 -9.61 5.38 25.69
C GLU A 8 -10.11 5.34 24.25
N GLU A 9 -9.77 6.35 23.43
CA GLU A 9 -10.09 6.38 22.01
C GLU A 9 -9.46 5.20 21.27
N LEU A 10 -8.16 4.93 21.48
CA LEU A 10 -7.51 3.76 20.87
C LEU A 10 -8.12 2.44 21.34
N SER A 11 -8.51 2.32 22.60
CA SER A 11 -9.20 1.14 23.12
C SER A 11 -10.52 0.90 22.38
N SER A 12 -11.33 1.93 22.18
CA SER A 12 -12.58 1.84 21.41
C SER A 12 -12.33 1.35 19.98
N ILE A 13 -11.32 1.92 19.30
CA ILE A 13 -10.96 1.56 17.93
C ILE A 13 -10.46 0.11 17.86
N VAL A 14 -9.57 -0.30 18.78
CA VAL A 14 -9.04 -1.67 18.84
C VAL A 14 -10.17 -2.69 19.03
N HIS A 15 -11.12 -2.43 19.94
CA HIS A 15 -12.23 -3.34 20.21
C HIS A 15 -13.33 -3.34 19.12
N ALA A 16 -13.26 -2.43 18.15
CA ALA A 16 -14.13 -2.47 16.97
C ALA A 16 -13.76 -3.58 15.97
N PHE A 17 -12.57 -4.20 16.11
CA PHE A 17 -12.10 -5.27 15.21
C PHE A 17 -12.16 -6.64 15.88
N ALA A 18 -12.42 -7.68 15.07
CA ALA A 18 -12.47 -9.08 15.48
C ALA A 18 -11.05 -9.70 15.56
N PHE A 19 -10.18 -9.11 16.38
CA PHE A 19 -8.84 -9.68 16.61
C PHE A 19 -8.92 -11.07 17.22
N PRO A 20 -8.00 -12.01 16.85
CA PRO A 20 -8.02 -13.35 17.39
C PRO A 20 -7.71 -13.35 18.89
N GLY A 21 -8.58 -13.99 19.71
CA GLY A 21 -8.40 -14.15 21.14
C GLY A 21 -8.67 -12.90 21.98
N THR A 22 -8.10 -12.85 23.18
CA THR A 22 -8.26 -11.72 24.11
C THR A 22 -7.12 -10.73 23.92
N ILE A 23 -7.45 -9.46 23.63
CA ILE A 23 -6.48 -8.37 23.44
C ILE A 23 -5.77 -8.10 24.78
N THR A 24 -4.45 -8.03 24.75
CA THR A 24 -3.60 -7.77 25.92
C THR A 24 -2.97 -6.39 25.92
N ASP A 25 -2.53 -5.91 24.78
CA ASP A 25 -1.96 -4.56 24.62
C ASP A 25 -1.89 -4.13 23.14
N TRP A 26 -1.61 -2.82 22.95
CA TRP A 26 -1.28 -2.25 21.63
C TRP A 26 -0.21 -1.15 21.78
N THR A 27 0.71 -1.09 20.84
CA THR A 27 1.83 -0.14 20.84
C THR A 27 2.08 0.41 19.44
N PRO A 28 2.53 1.66 19.29
CA PRO A 28 2.98 2.18 18.00
C PRO A 28 4.01 1.25 17.36
N HIS A 29 3.96 1.07 16.06
CA HIS A 29 4.80 0.11 15.34
C HIS A 29 5.28 0.65 13.99
N GLY A 30 6.57 0.42 13.70
CA GLY A 30 7.21 0.79 12.44
C GLY A 30 7.59 2.26 12.34
N ASN A 31 8.32 2.59 11.27
CA ASN A 31 8.83 3.93 10.97
C ASN A 31 8.13 4.54 9.74
N GLY A 32 6.99 3.99 9.32
CA GLY A 32 6.23 4.49 8.17
C GLY A 32 5.72 5.92 8.41
N HIS A 33 5.79 6.76 7.37
CA HIS A 33 5.42 8.17 7.45
C HIS A 33 4.03 8.48 6.87
N ILE A 34 3.39 7.49 6.24
CA ILE A 34 2.10 7.68 5.56
C ILE A 34 0.94 7.40 6.52
N ASN A 35 0.92 6.23 7.13
CA ASN A 35 -0.15 5.77 7.99
C ASN A 35 0.31 5.63 9.44
N ASP A 36 -0.57 5.90 10.41
CA ASP A 36 -0.27 5.57 11.82
C ASP A 36 -0.54 4.09 12.05
N THR A 37 0.48 3.38 12.51
CA THR A 37 0.46 1.92 12.63
C THR A 37 0.67 1.49 14.08
N PHE A 38 -0.12 0.52 14.53
CA PHE A 38 -0.04 -0.07 15.87
C PHE A 38 0.09 -1.59 15.76
N LEU A 39 0.94 -2.17 16.60
CA LEU A 39 1.00 -3.60 16.83
C LEU A 39 0.03 -3.95 17.96
N VAL A 40 -0.99 -4.72 17.64
CA VAL A 40 -1.95 -5.26 18.62
C VAL A 40 -1.51 -6.67 19.00
N ARG A 41 -1.43 -6.93 20.30
CA ARG A 41 -1.16 -8.27 20.86
C ARG A 41 -2.41 -8.83 21.52
N SER A 42 -2.63 -10.11 21.30
CA SER A 42 -3.74 -10.84 21.90
C SER A 42 -3.29 -12.26 22.29
N THR A 43 -4.06 -12.93 23.14
CA THR A 43 -3.80 -14.32 23.52
C THR A 43 -4.99 -15.18 23.14
N GLU A 44 -4.75 -16.21 22.33
CA GLU A 44 -5.74 -17.18 21.89
C GLU A 44 -5.26 -18.58 22.28
N ASN A 45 -6.03 -19.26 23.14
CA ASN A 45 -5.68 -20.60 23.68
C ASN A 45 -4.26 -20.67 24.28
N GLY A 46 -3.84 -19.60 24.98
CA GLY A 46 -2.50 -19.50 25.58
C GLY A 46 -1.38 -19.15 24.58
N VAL A 47 -1.68 -18.96 23.30
CA VAL A 47 -0.72 -18.60 22.26
C VAL A 47 -0.79 -17.10 21.98
N LEU A 48 0.37 -16.42 21.99
CA LEU A 48 0.46 -15.01 21.64
C LEU A 48 0.18 -14.83 20.14
N ARG A 49 -0.78 -13.96 19.83
CA ARG A 49 -1.09 -13.50 18.48
C ARG A 49 -0.66 -12.05 18.30
N LYS A 50 -0.25 -11.72 17.09
CA LYS A 50 0.10 -10.36 16.69
C LYS A 50 -0.73 -9.93 15.49
N SER A 51 -1.17 -8.70 15.50
CA SER A 51 -1.95 -8.09 14.42
C SER A 51 -1.52 -6.65 14.23
N ILE A 52 -1.80 -6.10 13.08
CA ILE A 52 -1.58 -4.68 12.78
C ILE A 52 -2.92 -3.98 12.76
N LEU A 53 -3.00 -2.86 13.46
CA LEU A 53 -4.06 -1.87 13.32
C LEU A 53 -3.47 -0.61 12.69
N GLN A 54 -4.13 -0.05 11.68
CA GLN A 54 -3.58 1.06 10.93
C GLN A 54 -4.64 2.10 10.62
N ARG A 55 -4.36 3.38 10.95
CA ARG A 55 -5.15 4.51 10.49
C ARG A 55 -4.70 4.88 9.08
N MET A 56 -5.64 4.94 8.16
CA MET A 56 -5.40 5.29 6.76
C MET A 56 -5.26 6.80 6.58
N ASN A 57 -4.21 7.23 5.91
CA ASN A 57 -3.98 8.64 5.61
C ASN A 57 -4.89 9.12 4.48
N ARG A 58 -5.92 9.90 4.81
CA ARG A 58 -6.91 10.43 3.86
C ARG A 58 -6.37 11.53 2.94
N THR A 59 -5.23 12.13 3.24
CA THR A 59 -4.59 13.09 2.33
C THR A 59 -3.87 12.40 1.17
N VAL A 60 -3.52 11.12 1.33
CA VAL A 60 -2.95 10.27 0.28
C VAL A 60 -4.04 9.43 -0.38
N PHE A 61 -4.87 8.76 0.42
CA PHE A 61 -5.96 7.91 -0.04
C PHE A 61 -7.29 8.64 0.14
N HIS A 62 -7.71 9.37 -0.87
CA HIS A 62 -8.90 10.22 -0.79
C HIS A 62 -10.20 9.43 -0.61
N ASN A 63 -10.26 8.18 -1.07
CA ASN A 63 -11.39 7.28 -0.90
C ASN A 63 -10.97 5.98 -0.21
N PRO A 64 -10.90 5.94 1.13
CA PRO A 64 -10.53 4.73 1.88
C PRO A 64 -11.47 3.54 1.65
N THR A 65 -12.74 3.78 1.34
CA THR A 65 -13.70 2.72 1.03
C THR A 65 -13.32 1.96 -0.24
N GLU A 66 -13.02 2.66 -1.33
CA GLU A 66 -12.56 2.08 -2.59
C GLU A 66 -11.22 1.36 -2.41
N LEU A 67 -10.29 1.98 -1.65
CA LEU A 67 -9.02 1.34 -1.29
C LEU A 67 -9.24 -0.01 -0.60
N MET A 68 -10.13 -0.08 0.38
CA MET A 68 -10.40 -1.31 1.12
C MET A 68 -11.12 -2.36 0.25
N GLN A 69 -11.98 -1.94 -0.67
CA GLN A 69 -12.58 -2.83 -1.66
C GLN A 69 -11.52 -3.46 -2.57
N ASN A 70 -10.57 -2.67 -3.07
CA ASN A 70 -9.45 -3.17 -3.87
C ASN A 70 -8.62 -4.19 -3.10
N ILE A 71 -8.24 -3.86 -1.86
CA ILE A 71 -7.44 -4.75 -1.02
C ILE A 71 -8.18 -6.07 -0.77
N ALA A 72 -9.46 -6.02 -0.40
CA ALA A 72 -10.26 -7.21 -0.15
C ALA A 72 -10.39 -8.11 -1.38
N GLN A 73 -10.64 -7.53 -2.56
CA GLN A 73 -10.75 -8.27 -3.82
C GLN A 73 -9.43 -8.95 -4.19
N VAL A 74 -8.33 -8.20 -4.21
CA VAL A 74 -7.00 -8.71 -4.60
C VAL A 74 -6.52 -9.78 -3.63
N THR A 75 -6.61 -9.54 -2.32
CA THR A 75 -6.15 -10.51 -1.31
C THR A 75 -6.99 -11.76 -1.28
N SER A 76 -8.32 -11.66 -1.46
CA SER A 76 -9.21 -12.82 -1.58
C SER A 76 -8.88 -13.69 -2.82
N PHE A 77 -8.59 -13.05 -3.95
CA PHE A 77 -8.18 -13.73 -5.17
C PHE A 77 -6.83 -14.45 -4.98
N LEU A 78 -5.84 -13.77 -4.40
CA LEU A 78 -4.54 -14.35 -4.10
C LEU A 78 -4.64 -15.53 -3.13
N ARG A 79 -5.43 -15.42 -2.07
CA ARG A 79 -5.66 -16.53 -1.13
C ARG A 79 -6.16 -17.80 -1.82
N LYS A 80 -7.13 -17.67 -2.73
CA LYS A 80 -7.65 -18.81 -3.50
C LYS A 80 -6.55 -19.47 -4.34
N LYS A 81 -5.74 -18.67 -5.05
CA LYS A 81 -4.64 -19.19 -5.88
C LYS A 81 -3.54 -19.83 -5.06
N ILE A 82 -3.09 -19.18 -3.99
CA ILE A 82 -2.06 -19.70 -3.09
C ILE A 82 -2.50 -21.03 -2.50
N THR A 83 -3.73 -21.13 -2.00
CA THR A 83 -4.29 -22.37 -1.46
C THR A 83 -4.35 -23.47 -2.53
N ALA A 84 -4.80 -23.14 -3.74
CA ALA A 84 -4.90 -24.10 -4.84
C ALA A 84 -3.54 -24.67 -5.29
N THR A 85 -2.46 -23.91 -5.10
CA THR A 85 -1.09 -24.35 -5.40
C THR A 85 -0.34 -24.96 -4.21
N GLY A 86 -1.02 -25.15 -3.06
CA GLY A 86 -0.43 -25.74 -1.84
C GLY A 86 0.45 -24.77 -1.04
N GLY A 87 0.39 -23.48 -1.30
CA GLY A 87 1.07 -22.44 -0.53
C GLY A 87 0.34 -22.08 0.76
N ASP A 88 0.98 -21.23 1.58
CA ASP A 88 0.42 -20.73 2.84
C ASP A 88 -0.17 -19.32 2.67
N PRO A 89 -1.49 -19.17 2.55
CA PRO A 89 -2.12 -17.86 2.38
C PRO A 89 -1.98 -16.95 3.61
N PHE A 90 -1.61 -17.46 4.77
CA PHE A 90 -1.37 -16.63 5.95
C PHE A 90 0.00 -15.94 5.91
N ARG A 91 0.91 -16.42 5.09
CA ARG A 91 2.24 -15.85 4.91
C ARG A 91 2.43 -15.17 3.56
N GLU A 92 1.77 -15.64 2.52
CA GLU A 92 2.05 -15.25 1.13
C GLU A 92 1.13 -14.13 0.63
N THR A 93 0.12 -13.73 1.40
CA THR A 93 -0.69 -12.54 1.10
C THR A 93 -1.15 -11.84 2.38
N LEU A 94 -1.62 -10.58 2.23
CA LEU A 94 -2.21 -9.83 3.32
C LEU A 94 -3.53 -10.48 3.78
N ASN A 95 -3.73 -10.58 5.09
CA ASN A 95 -4.93 -11.15 5.69
C ASN A 95 -5.66 -10.09 6.50
N LEU A 96 -6.72 -9.55 5.93
CA LEU A 96 -7.56 -8.57 6.60
C LEU A 96 -8.26 -9.18 7.80
N ILE A 97 -8.37 -8.41 8.88
CA ILE A 97 -9.20 -8.70 10.04
C ILE A 97 -10.44 -7.81 9.93
N PRO A 98 -11.64 -8.37 9.87
CA PRO A 98 -12.86 -7.58 9.80
C PRO A 98 -13.13 -6.86 11.14
N THR A 99 -14.03 -5.92 11.11
CA THR A 99 -14.65 -5.37 12.32
C THR A 99 -15.59 -6.39 12.94
N THR A 100 -16.07 -6.13 14.14
CA THR A 100 -17.03 -7.00 14.85
C THR A 100 -18.40 -7.10 14.16
N ASP A 101 -18.69 -6.20 13.23
CA ASP A 101 -19.89 -6.18 12.36
C ASP A 101 -19.57 -6.55 10.90
N ASP A 102 -18.48 -7.30 10.66
CA ASP A 102 -18.05 -7.85 9.37
C ASP A 102 -17.67 -6.82 8.29
N ALA A 103 -17.33 -5.58 8.67
CA ALA A 103 -16.80 -4.59 7.73
C ALA A 103 -15.27 -4.69 7.61
N TRP A 104 -14.69 -4.21 6.49
CA TRP A 104 -13.24 -4.22 6.27
C TRP A 104 -12.51 -3.01 6.83
N PHE A 105 -13.24 -2.03 7.34
CA PHE A 105 -12.69 -0.84 7.98
C PHE A 105 -13.66 -0.32 9.03
N PHE A 106 -13.13 0.43 9.97
CA PHE A 106 -13.87 1.14 11.00
C PHE A 106 -13.69 2.66 10.81
N VAL A 107 -14.73 3.43 11.05
CA VAL A 107 -14.68 4.90 11.06
C VAL A 107 -14.88 5.36 12.50
N ASP A 108 -13.87 6.06 13.04
CA ASP A 108 -13.94 6.56 14.41
C ASP A 108 -14.78 7.84 14.52
N GLU A 109 -14.97 8.33 15.74
CA GLU A 109 -15.76 9.54 16.02
C GLU A 109 -15.20 10.82 15.39
N ARG A 110 -13.91 10.80 15.02
CA ARG A 110 -13.23 11.91 14.31
C ARG A 110 -13.38 11.80 12.79
N GLY A 111 -14.04 10.74 12.30
CA GLY A 111 -14.18 10.45 10.88
C GLY A 111 -12.93 9.85 10.25
N GLU A 112 -11.97 9.38 11.04
CA GLU A 112 -10.76 8.72 10.54
C GLU A 112 -11.02 7.24 10.28
N PHE A 113 -10.38 6.71 9.22
CA PHE A 113 -10.58 5.34 8.75
C PHE A 113 -9.48 4.43 9.28
N TRP A 114 -9.88 3.29 9.84
CA TRP A 114 -9.01 2.29 10.42
C TRP A 114 -9.19 0.95 9.72
N ARG A 115 -8.09 0.22 9.57
CA ARG A 115 -8.08 -1.16 9.04
C ARG A 115 -7.20 -2.03 9.90
N ALA A 116 -7.44 -3.35 9.85
CA ALA A 116 -6.61 -4.30 10.57
C ALA A 116 -6.26 -5.51 9.69
N PHE A 117 -5.10 -6.11 9.97
CA PHE A 117 -4.64 -7.33 9.32
C PHE A 117 -3.69 -8.14 10.22
N LEU A 118 -3.57 -9.43 9.93
CA LEU A 118 -2.67 -10.31 10.66
C LEU A 118 -1.22 -9.87 10.45
N PHE A 119 -0.43 -9.91 11.51
CA PHE A 119 1.00 -9.68 11.44
C PHE A 119 1.71 -10.92 10.88
N ILE A 120 2.55 -10.74 9.87
CA ILE A 120 3.39 -11.81 9.32
C ILE A 120 4.66 -11.88 10.17
N SER A 121 4.76 -12.91 11.03
CA SER A 121 5.91 -13.16 11.89
C SER A 121 7.09 -13.77 11.09
N ASP A 122 8.28 -13.77 11.70
CA ASP A 122 9.49 -14.39 11.14
C ASP A 122 9.87 -13.85 9.75
N ALA A 123 9.66 -12.54 9.56
CA ALA A 123 10.11 -11.77 8.42
C ALA A 123 11.17 -10.77 8.84
N SER A 124 12.20 -10.58 8.02
CA SER A 124 13.25 -9.58 8.22
C SER A 124 13.03 -8.41 7.28
N CYS A 125 13.15 -7.19 7.80
CA CYS A 125 13.14 -5.97 7.02
C CYS A 125 14.56 -5.41 6.92
N TYR A 126 14.90 -4.84 5.77
CA TYR A 126 16.20 -4.25 5.51
C TYR A 126 16.01 -2.80 5.07
N ASP A 127 16.63 -1.85 5.75
CA ASP A 127 16.58 -0.42 5.38
C ASP A 127 17.43 -0.11 4.14
N ALA A 128 18.43 -0.97 3.87
CA ALA A 128 19.29 -0.86 2.69
C ALA A 128 19.64 -2.26 2.17
N VAL A 129 19.72 -2.38 0.85
CA VAL A 129 20.11 -3.63 0.21
C VAL A 129 21.63 -3.64 0.04
N THR A 130 22.32 -4.50 0.80
CA THR A 130 23.77 -4.69 0.75
C THR A 130 24.20 -5.95 0.00
N ASP A 131 23.28 -6.90 -0.18
CA ASP A 131 23.52 -8.18 -0.88
C ASP A 131 22.70 -8.22 -2.17
N PRO A 132 23.34 -8.37 -3.37
CA PRO A 132 22.64 -8.52 -4.64
C PRO A 132 21.60 -9.64 -4.67
N LYS A 133 21.75 -10.67 -3.82
CA LYS A 133 20.77 -11.75 -3.69
C LYS A 133 19.43 -11.24 -3.19
N LEU A 134 19.40 -10.25 -2.29
CA LEU A 134 18.15 -9.64 -1.82
C LEU A 134 17.42 -8.93 -2.96
N PHE A 135 18.13 -8.26 -3.87
CA PHE A 135 17.54 -7.70 -5.07
C PHE A 135 16.93 -8.77 -5.98
N TYR A 136 17.65 -9.86 -6.19
CA TYR A 136 17.14 -10.97 -6.97
C TYR A 136 15.85 -11.56 -6.38
N GLU A 137 15.80 -11.78 -5.06
CA GLU A 137 14.59 -12.28 -4.38
C GLU A 137 13.44 -11.27 -4.44
N THR A 138 13.74 -9.97 -4.35
CA THR A 138 12.74 -8.92 -4.56
C THR A 138 12.13 -9.00 -5.95
N GLY A 139 12.97 -9.11 -7.00
CA GLY A 139 12.51 -9.28 -8.39
C GLY A 139 11.64 -10.55 -8.55
N ASN A 140 12.04 -11.67 -7.95
CA ASN A 140 11.26 -12.90 -7.94
C ASN A 140 9.89 -12.71 -7.26
N ALA A 141 9.86 -12.02 -6.12
CA ALA A 141 8.62 -11.77 -5.38
C ALA A 141 7.63 -10.92 -6.20
N PHE A 142 8.10 -9.82 -6.81
CA PHE A 142 7.27 -8.98 -7.68
C PHE A 142 6.84 -9.72 -8.96
N GLY A 143 7.73 -10.48 -9.60
CA GLY A 143 7.38 -11.30 -10.77
C GLY A 143 6.31 -12.34 -10.44
N ARG A 144 6.43 -13.03 -9.29
CA ARG A 144 5.42 -13.97 -8.81
C ARG A 144 4.08 -13.29 -8.50
N PHE A 145 4.11 -12.12 -7.87
CA PHE A 145 2.91 -11.33 -7.60
C PHE A 145 2.17 -10.98 -8.90
N GLN A 146 2.88 -10.46 -9.90
CA GLN A 146 2.31 -10.14 -11.22
C GLN A 146 1.76 -11.38 -11.93
N GLN A 147 2.49 -12.50 -11.87
CA GLN A 147 2.04 -13.78 -12.44
C GLN A 147 0.75 -14.28 -11.80
N MET A 148 0.67 -14.26 -10.47
CA MET A 148 -0.54 -14.70 -9.76
C MET A 148 -1.75 -13.83 -10.06
N LEU A 149 -1.56 -12.56 -10.40
CA LEU A 149 -2.63 -11.62 -10.72
C LEU A 149 -2.83 -11.40 -12.23
N SER A 150 -2.18 -12.18 -13.10
CA SER A 150 -2.22 -12.00 -14.55
C SER A 150 -3.63 -12.16 -15.14
N ASP A 151 -4.49 -12.97 -14.53
CA ASP A 151 -5.87 -13.23 -14.89
C ASP A 151 -6.90 -12.57 -13.95
N PHE A 152 -6.44 -11.68 -13.05
CA PHE A 152 -7.33 -10.90 -12.22
C PHE A 152 -8.10 -9.87 -13.08
N PRO A 153 -9.43 -9.70 -12.87
CA PRO A 153 -10.23 -8.74 -13.64
C PRO A 153 -9.93 -7.29 -13.20
N SER A 154 -8.77 -6.77 -13.62
CA SER A 154 -8.23 -5.48 -13.17
C SER A 154 -9.16 -4.28 -13.40
N ALA A 155 -10.07 -4.36 -14.37
CA ALA A 155 -11.11 -3.35 -14.60
C ALA A 155 -12.12 -3.20 -13.45
N SER A 156 -12.14 -4.14 -12.50
CA SER A 156 -12.98 -4.06 -11.29
C SER A 156 -12.38 -3.22 -10.17
N LEU A 157 -11.12 -2.83 -10.30
CA LEU A 157 -10.42 -2.02 -9.29
C LEU A 157 -10.66 -0.53 -9.52
N PHE A 158 -10.71 0.19 -8.42
CA PHE A 158 -10.72 1.65 -8.39
C PHE A 158 -9.31 2.22 -8.48
N GLU A 159 -9.16 3.33 -9.15
CA GLU A 159 -7.92 4.11 -9.12
C GLU A 159 -7.87 4.95 -7.84
N THR A 160 -7.13 4.46 -6.82
CA THR A 160 -7.14 5.04 -5.46
C THR A 160 -6.27 6.29 -5.31
N ILE A 161 -5.31 6.50 -6.20
CA ILE A 161 -4.50 7.71 -6.33
C ILE A 161 -4.49 8.10 -7.81
N PRO A 162 -5.41 8.97 -8.24
CA PRO A 162 -5.52 9.36 -9.66
C PRO A 162 -4.20 9.88 -10.21
N ASP A 163 -3.87 9.49 -11.42
CA ASP A 163 -2.67 9.91 -12.15
C ASP A 163 -1.33 9.66 -11.44
N PHE A 164 -1.27 8.71 -10.49
CA PHE A 164 -0.08 8.47 -9.66
C PHE A 164 1.18 8.21 -10.49
N HIS A 165 1.07 7.49 -11.59
CA HIS A 165 2.16 7.19 -12.53
C HIS A 165 1.95 7.79 -13.92
N ASN A 166 1.13 8.82 -14.08
CA ASN A 166 0.96 9.53 -15.34
C ASN A 166 2.19 10.40 -15.61
N THR A 167 3.18 9.82 -16.30
CA THR A 167 4.46 10.50 -16.58
C THR A 167 4.32 11.78 -17.39
N PRO A 168 3.44 11.90 -18.43
CA PRO A 168 3.17 13.17 -19.10
C PRO A 168 2.73 14.29 -18.17
N LEU A 169 1.81 14.02 -17.24
CA LEU A 169 1.36 15.02 -16.27
C LEU A 169 2.47 15.42 -15.29
N ARG A 170 3.28 14.46 -14.86
CA ARG A 170 4.46 14.75 -14.01
C ARG A 170 5.49 15.61 -14.72
N TYR A 171 5.72 15.35 -16.02
CA TYR A 171 6.60 16.19 -16.84
C TYR A 171 6.08 17.61 -16.98
N GLN A 172 4.78 17.79 -17.23
CA GLN A 172 4.17 19.13 -17.25
C GLN A 172 4.33 19.86 -15.91
N ALA A 173 4.14 19.15 -14.78
CA ALA A 173 4.35 19.74 -13.45
C ALA A 173 5.82 20.13 -13.22
N LEU A 174 6.79 19.33 -13.72
CA LEU A 174 8.21 19.68 -13.70
C LEU A 174 8.49 20.99 -14.46
N LEU A 175 7.95 21.13 -15.69
CA LEU A 175 8.12 22.34 -16.49
C LEU A 175 7.54 23.58 -15.80
N GLN A 176 6.35 23.46 -15.21
CA GLN A 176 5.74 24.54 -14.44
C GLN A 176 6.56 24.94 -13.22
N ALA A 177 7.07 23.94 -12.48
CA ALA A 177 7.94 24.18 -11.32
C ALA A 177 9.25 24.86 -11.72
N ALA A 178 9.85 24.44 -12.84
CA ALA A 178 11.07 25.04 -13.39
C ALA A 178 10.83 26.49 -13.83
N GLN A 179 9.71 26.77 -14.51
CA GLN A 179 9.35 28.12 -14.93
C GLN A 179 9.10 29.06 -13.72
N ALA A 180 8.48 28.55 -12.68
CA ALA A 180 8.19 29.33 -11.48
C ALA A 180 9.42 29.60 -10.62
N ASP A 181 10.35 28.63 -10.54
CA ASP A 181 11.59 28.63 -9.74
C ASP A 181 11.56 29.50 -8.47
N PRO A 182 10.60 29.31 -7.55
CA PRO A 182 10.36 30.23 -6.42
C PRO A 182 11.51 30.33 -5.43
N LYS A 183 12.49 29.44 -5.53
CA LYS A 183 13.69 29.39 -4.69
C LYS A 183 15.00 29.68 -5.43
N GLY A 184 14.95 29.97 -6.73
CA GLY A 184 16.13 30.22 -7.56
C GLY A 184 17.10 29.02 -7.65
N ARG A 185 16.58 27.78 -7.59
CA ARG A 185 17.36 26.55 -7.56
C ARG A 185 17.57 25.90 -8.94
N LEU A 186 16.84 26.32 -9.96
CA LEU A 186 16.90 25.74 -11.30
C LEU A 186 18.32 25.72 -11.86
N LYS A 187 19.10 26.77 -11.61
CA LYS A 187 20.50 26.86 -12.01
C LYS A 187 21.41 25.77 -11.42
N ASN A 188 21.01 25.12 -10.34
CA ASN A 188 21.81 24.08 -9.66
C ASN A 188 21.50 22.68 -10.22
N VAL A 189 20.52 22.55 -11.09
CA VAL A 189 20.01 21.27 -11.69
C VAL A 189 19.86 21.43 -13.22
N SER A 190 20.72 22.25 -13.86
CA SER A 190 20.66 22.52 -15.30
C SER A 190 20.85 21.28 -16.15
N ASP A 191 21.77 20.39 -15.76
CA ASP A 191 22.10 19.19 -16.51
C ASP A 191 20.97 18.15 -16.40
N GLU A 192 20.40 18.00 -15.21
CA GLU A 192 19.23 17.15 -15.00
C GLU A 192 18.01 17.68 -15.78
N MET A 193 17.82 19.01 -15.81
CA MET A 193 16.75 19.60 -16.61
C MET A 193 16.96 19.37 -18.10
N ALA A 194 18.19 19.52 -18.61
CA ALA A 194 18.50 19.21 -20.01
C ALA A 194 18.16 17.75 -20.34
N PHE A 195 18.54 16.81 -19.48
CA PHE A 195 18.21 15.40 -19.63
C PHE A 195 16.70 15.18 -19.73
N PHE A 196 15.90 15.78 -18.84
CA PHE A 196 14.44 15.65 -18.89
C PHE A 196 13.82 16.26 -20.14
N LEU A 197 14.36 17.38 -20.64
CA LEU A 197 13.88 18.02 -21.87
C LEU A 197 14.19 17.17 -23.11
N ASP A 198 15.39 16.58 -23.19
CA ASP A 198 15.82 15.75 -24.31
C ASP A 198 15.01 14.44 -24.44
N HIS A 199 14.41 13.97 -23.35
CA HIS A 199 13.59 12.75 -23.30
C HIS A 199 12.07 13.02 -23.29
N ALA A 200 11.64 14.23 -23.66
CA ALA A 200 10.24 14.65 -23.61
C ALA A 200 9.27 13.70 -24.36
N ASP A 201 9.70 13.15 -25.49
CA ASP A 201 8.90 12.26 -26.34
C ASP A 201 8.68 10.88 -25.72
N ASP A 202 9.57 10.45 -24.83
CA ASP A 202 9.52 9.12 -24.19
C ASP A 202 8.45 9.04 -23.11
N TYR A 203 8.13 10.14 -22.45
CA TYR A 203 7.22 10.15 -21.30
C TYR A 203 5.79 9.76 -21.64
N GLY A 204 5.37 9.90 -22.88
CA GLY A 204 4.05 9.53 -23.35
C GLY A 204 3.91 8.09 -23.84
N VAL A 205 4.99 7.30 -23.89
CA VAL A 205 4.98 5.97 -24.52
C VAL A 205 3.99 5.03 -23.83
N ALA A 206 4.05 4.89 -22.50
CA ALA A 206 3.17 4.00 -21.75
C ALA A 206 1.67 4.38 -21.89
N GLU A 207 1.35 5.67 -21.85
CA GLU A 207 -0.03 6.14 -22.02
C GLU A 207 -0.55 5.90 -23.44
N ARG A 208 0.28 6.09 -24.46
CA ARG A 208 -0.08 5.76 -25.86
C ARG A 208 -0.32 4.26 -26.04
N MET A 209 0.55 3.40 -25.51
CA MET A 209 0.39 1.95 -25.59
C MET A 209 -0.84 1.45 -24.81
N LYS A 210 -1.16 2.09 -23.68
CA LYS A 210 -2.39 1.83 -22.94
C LYS A 210 -3.64 2.22 -23.76
N ALA A 211 -3.61 3.39 -24.39
CA ALA A 211 -4.71 3.88 -25.23
C ALA A 211 -4.89 3.02 -26.49
N SER A 212 -3.83 2.50 -27.09
CA SER A 212 -3.89 1.57 -28.25
C SER A 212 -4.27 0.14 -27.89
N GLY A 213 -4.26 -0.21 -26.59
CA GLY A 213 -4.49 -1.59 -26.11
C GLY A 213 -3.27 -2.51 -26.20
N GLU A 214 -2.11 -2.01 -26.60
CA GLU A 214 -0.85 -2.77 -26.60
C GLU A 214 -0.39 -3.05 -25.17
N LEU A 215 -0.62 -2.13 -24.24
CA LEU A 215 -0.37 -2.30 -22.82
C LEU A 215 -1.68 -2.59 -22.08
N PRO A 216 -1.94 -3.86 -21.74
CA PRO A 216 -3.17 -4.21 -21.04
C PRO A 216 -3.15 -3.74 -19.58
N LEU A 217 -4.32 -3.40 -19.02
CA LEU A 217 -4.45 -3.14 -17.58
C LEU A 217 -4.09 -4.40 -16.77
N ARG A 218 -3.30 -4.21 -15.74
CA ARG A 218 -2.89 -5.24 -14.79
C ARG A 218 -2.92 -4.67 -13.37
N VAL A 219 -3.02 -5.56 -12.38
CA VAL A 219 -2.79 -5.18 -10.98
C VAL A 219 -1.29 -4.97 -10.80
N THR A 220 -0.92 -3.80 -10.31
CA THR A 220 0.48 -3.43 -10.02
C THR A 220 0.60 -3.00 -8.56
N HIS A 221 1.79 -3.15 -7.99
CA HIS A 221 2.05 -2.70 -6.63
C HIS A 221 2.15 -1.16 -6.55
N ASN A 222 2.63 -0.53 -7.60
CA ASN A 222 2.81 0.92 -7.79
C ASN A 222 3.86 1.60 -6.89
N ASP A 223 4.62 0.84 -6.13
CA ASP A 223 5.68 1.34 -5.24
C ASP A 223 6.83 0.33 -5.22
N THR A 224 7.51 0.19 -6.38
CA THR A 224 8.58 -0.79 -6.64
C THR A 224 9.88 -0.08 -7.02
#